data_1c7aa9bd854b34e5f221d9e23fd11f6e
#
_entry.id   1c7aa9bd854b34e5f221d9e23fd11f6e
#
_cell.length_a   1.000
_cell.length_b   1.000
_cell.length_c   1.000
_cell.angle_alpha   90.00
_cell.angle_beta   90.00
_cell.angle_gamma   90.00
#
_symmetry.space_group_name_H-M   'P 1'
#
loop_
_entity.id
_entity.type
_entity.pdbx_description
1 polymer ?
#
loop_
_entity_poly.entity_id
_entity_poly.type
_entity_poly.pdbx_seq_one_letter_code
_entity_poly.pdbx_strand_id
1 'polypeptide(L)'
;MREKKKESKDFKERVGAALEMPLDMINGCSRITIIGNRLMYLENYKGIIEYEENVIRLSNDINVFGTKLNIEEINDDDILISGNIRNVEFET
;
A
#
# COMPACT_ATOMS: atom_id res chain seq x y z
N MET A 1 11.70 -6.22 -27.55
CA MET A 1 10.30 -5.82 -27.56
C MET A 1 9.35 -6.99 -27.41
N ARG A 2 9.50 -8.00 -28.24
CA ARG A 2 8.64 -9.18 -28.17
C ARG A 2 8.86 -9.99 -26.90
N GLU A 3 10.10 -10.08 -26.47
CA GLU A 3 10.43 -10.76 -25.23
C GLU A 3 9.77 -10.08 -24.05
N LYS A 4 9.77 -8.76 -24.08
CA LYS A 4 9.10 -7.96 -23.05
C LYS A 4 7.61 -8.27 -22.99
N LYS A 5 6.99 -8.45 -24.13
CA LYS A 5 5.58 -8.80 -24.21
C LYS A 5 5.30 -10.16 -23.60
N LYS A 6 6.18 -11.13 -23.86
CA LYS A 6 6.06 -12.46 -23.31
C LYS A 6 6.22 -12.45 -21.79
N GLU A 7 7.22 -11.73 -21.31
CA GLU A 7 7.45 -11.59 -19.89
C GLU A 7 6.28 -10.91 -19.22
N SER A 8 5.72 -9.91 -19.90
CA SER A 8 4.58 -9.18 -19.39
C SER A 8 3.37 -10.09 -19.22
N LYS A 9 3.18 -11.03 -20.15
CA LYS A 9 2.09 -11.99 -20.08
C LYS A 9 2.26 -12.94 -18.90
N ASP A 10 3.45 -13.49 -18.74
CA ASP A 10 3.75 -14.37 -17.61
C ASP A 10 3.58 -13.64 -16.29
N PHE A 11 4.01 -12.40 -16.25
CA PHE A 11 3.88 -11.57 -15.06
C PHE A 11 2.41 -11.36 -14.72
N LYS A 12 1.60 -11.04 -15.71
CA LYS A 12 0.17 -10.83 -15.51
C LYS A 12 -0.52 -12.10 -15.01
N GLU A 13 -0.12 -13.24 -15.51
CA GLU A 13 -0.68 -14.49 -15.04
C GLU A 13 -0.34 -14.76 -13.59
N ARG A 14 0.88 -14.46 -13.19
CA ARG A 14 1.30 -14.61 -11.80
C ARG A 14 0.55 -13.69 -10.88
N VAL A 15 0.38 -12.44 -11.29
CA VAL A 15 -0.36 -11.46 -10.50
C VAL A 15 -1.81 -11.88 -10.39
N GLY A 16 -2.39 -12.34 -11.50
CA GLY A 16 -3.76 -12.82 -11.48
C GLY A 16 -3.95 -13.99 -10.54
N ALA A 17 -3.02 -14.94 -10.56
CA ALA A 17 -3.06 -16.08 -9.66
C ALA A 17 -2.94 -15.65 -8.20
N ALA A 18 -2.07 -14.68 -7.92
CA ALA A 18 -1.90 -14.17 -6.57
C ALA A 18 -3.16 -13.47 -6.07
N LEU A 19 -3.85 -12.77 -6.97
CA LEU A 19 -5.10 -12.09 -6.61
C LEU A 19 -6.25 -13.06 -6.39
N GLU A 20 -6.11 -14.30 -6.84
CA GLU A 20 -7.12 -15.34 -6.64
C GLU A 20 -6.85 -16.19 -5.41
N MET A 21 -5.99 -15.72 -4.52
CA MET A 21 -5.70 -16.45 -3.29
C MET A 21 -6.95 -16.60 -2.43
N PRO A 22 -7.05 -17.70 -1.68
CA PRO A 22 -8.18 -17.90 -0.78
C PRO A 22 -8.33 -16.74 0.20
N LEU A 23 -9.56 -16.41 0.52
CA LEU A 23 -9.86 -15.28 1.40
C LEU A 23 -9.21 -15.42 2.78
N ASP A 24 -9.08 -16.64 3.28
CA ASP A 24 -8.48 -16.86 4.58
C ASP A 24 -6.98 -16.53 4.58
N MET A 25 -6.34 -16.55 3.42
CA MET A 25 -4.93 -16.16 3.32
C MET A 25 -4.74 -14.66 3.22
N ILE A 26 -5.71 -13.94 2.67
CA ILE A 26 -5.62 -12.49 2.51
C ILE A 26 -6.42 -11.73 3.56
N ASN A 27 -7.26 -12.43 4.31
CA ASN A 27 -8.02 -11.84 5.41
C ASN A 27 -7.06 -11.28 6.45
N GLY A 28 -7.30 -10.05 6.86
CA GLY A 28 -6.43 -9.40 7.83
C GLY A 28 -5.20 -8.76 7.22
N CYS A 29 -4.91 -9.03 5.95
CA CYS A 29 -3.81 -8.37 5.28
C CYS A 29 -4.22 -6.98 4.81
N SER A 30 -3.30 -6.04 4.89
CA SER A 30 -3.52 -4.71 4.36
C SER A 30 -3.27 -4.71 2.87
N ARG A 31 -4.09 -3.99 2.14
CA ARG A 31 -3.90 -3.83 0.70
C ARG A 31 -3.47 -2.41 0.44
N ILE A 32 -2.33 -2.26 -0.22
CA ILE A 32 -1.75 -0.96 -0.49
C ILE A 32 -1.81 -0.67 -1.98
N THR A 33 -2.36 0.48 -2.31
CA THR A 33 -2.38 0.97 -3.69
C THR A 33 -1.65 2.30 -3.71
N ILE A 34 -0.60 2.40 -4.53
CA ILE A 34 0.19 3.61 -4.62
C ILE A 34 0.10 4.14 -6.04
N ILE A 35 -0.23 5.41 -6.19
CA ILE A 35 -0.30 6.08 -7.49
C ILE A 35 0.83 7.09 -7.56
N GLY A 36 1.83 6.79 -8.39
CA GLY A 36 3.05 7.56 -8.42
C GLY A 36 3.67 7.56 -7.04
N ASN A 37 4.22 8.69 -6.61
CA ASN A 37 4.65 8.84 -5.23
C ASN A 37 3.80 9.89 -4.52
N ARG A 38 2.57 10.07 -4.98
CA ARG A 38 1.70 11.16 -4.52
C ARG A 38 0.50 10.71 -3.71
N LEU A 39 0.02 9.51 -3.96
CA LEU A 39 -1.16 8.99 -3.28
C LEU A 39 -0.92 7.57 -2.83
N MET A 40 -1.37 7.26 -1.64
CA MET A 40 -1.33 5.90 -1.11
C MET A 40 -2.68 5.62 -0.46
N TYR A 41 -3.35 4.61 -0.98
CA TYR A 41 -4.61 4.15 -0.42
C TYR A 41 -4.35 2.83 0.29
N LEU A 42 -4.63 2.79 1.57
CA LEU A 42 -4.39 1.61 2.39
C LEU A 42 -5.71 1.06 2.90
N GLU A 43 -6.01 -0.16 2.53
CA GLU A 43 -7.21 -0.85 2.98
C GLU A 43 -6.85 -1.79 4.11
N ASN A 44 -7.76 -1.95 5.04
CA ASN A 44 -7.60 -2.81 6.19
C ASN A 44 -6.45 -2.37 7.10
N TYR A 45 -6.37 -1.07 7.36
CA TYR A 45 -5.42 -0.56 8.33
C TYR A 45 -6.01 -0.71 9.74
N LYS A 46 -5.15 -0.64 10.75
CA LYS A 46 -5.60 -0.90 12.13
C LYS A 46 -5.63 0.33 13.03
N GLY A 47 -5.00 1.38 12.63
CA GLY A 47 -4.97 2.59 13.40
C GLY A 47 -3.70 3.38 13.16
N ILE A 48 -3.63 4.57 13.71
CA ILE A 48 -2.50 5.48 13.54
C ILE A 48 -1.74 5.57 14.85
N ILE A 49 -0.44 5.31 14.82
CA ILE A 49 0.43 5.46 15.98
C ILE A 49 1.05 6.84 16.00
N GLU A 50 1.45 7.33 14.83
CA GLU A 50 2.11 8.62 14.73
C GLU A 50 1.75 9.27 13.40
N TYR A 51 1.52 10.58 13.42
CA TYR A 51 1.21 11.34 12.22
C TYR A 51 1.95 12.67 12.25
N GLU A 52 2.90 12.82 11.36
CA GLU A 52 3.64 14.06 11.15
C GLU A 52 3.82 14.28 9.65
N GLU A 53 4.28 15.47 9.25
CA GLU A 53 4.48 15.79 7.83
C GLU A 53 5.45 14.84 7.14
N ASN A 54 6.39 14.29 7.88
CA ASN A 54 7.44 13.46 7.30
C ASN A 54 7.31 11.98 7.64
N VAL A 55 6.36 11.62 8.49
CA VAL A 55 6.17 10.21 8.85
C VAL A 55 4.74 9.95 9.27
N ILE A 56 4.22 8.83 8.82
CA ILE A 56 2.94 8.31 9.29
C ILE A 56 3.18 6.86 9.68
N ARG A 57 3.01 6.55 10.96
CA ARG A 57 3.18 5.20 11.47
C ARG A 57 1.83 4.59 11.78
N LEU A 58 1.62 3.41 11.25
CA LEU A 58 0.36 2.72 11.41
C LEU A 58 0.54 1.49 12.29
N SER A 59 -0.50 1.14 13.03
CA SER A 59 -0.41 0.08 14.03
C SER A 59 -0.31 -1.33 13.44
N ASN A 60 -0.48 -1.48 12.14
CA ASN A 60 -0.30 -2.77 11.46
C ASN A 60 1.11 -2.92 10.89
N ASP A 61 2.09 -2.31 11.54
CA ASP A 61 3.52 -2.42 11.18
C ASP A 61 3.87 -1.83 9.82
N ILE A 62 3.12 -0.83 9.39
CA ILE A 62 3.39 -0.12 8.14
C ILE A 62 3.76 1.31 8.48
N ASN A 63 4.91 1.74 8.00
CA ASN A 63 5.39 3.11 8.21
C ASN A 63 5.59 3.79 6.87
N VAL A 64 5.08 5.01 6.76
CA VAL A 64 5.18 5.80 5.53
C VAL A 64 6.08 6.99 5.81
N PHE A 65 7.09 7.18 4.97
CA PHE A 65 8.03 8.28 5.11
C PHE A 65 8.01 9.15 3.86
N GLY A 66 8.17 10.43 4.04
CA GLY A 66 8.18 11.35 2.92
C GLY A 66 8.24 12.79 3.37
N THR A 67 7.68 13.68 2.55
CA THR A 67 7.57 15.09 2.89
C THR A 67 6.16 15.56 2.58
N LYS A 68 5.68 16.50 3.37
CA LYS A 68 4.33 17.04 3.22
C LYS A 68 3.26 15.95 3.19
N LEU A 69 3.46 14.93 3.99
CA LEU A 69 2.47 13.86 4.10
C LEU A 69 1.21 14.39 4.76
N ASN A 70 0.09 13.96 4.24
CA ASN A 70 -1.20 14.41 4.73
C ASN A 70 -2.21 13.27 4.64
N ILE A 71 -3.05 13.15 5.65
CA ILE A 71 -4.14 12.19 5.60
C ILE A 71 -5.33 12.90 4.98
N GLU A 72 -5.66 12.50 3.76
CA GLU A 72 -6.76 13.11 3.01
C GLU A 72 -8.11 12.60 3.48
N GLU A 73 -8.17 11.34 3.80
CA GLU A 73 -9.41 10.69 4.17
C GLU A 73 -9.12 9.54 5.11
N ILE A 74 -9.96 9.36 6.10
CA ILE A 74 -9.80 8.26 7.05
C ILE A 74 -11.19 7.69 7.35
N ASN A 75 -11.31 6.38 7.20
CA ASN A 75 -12.52 5.63 7.51
C ASN A 75 -12.18 4.56 8.53
N ASP A 76 -13.17 3.76 8.90
CA ASP A 76 -12.94 2.71 9.90
C ASP A 76 -11.90 1.69 9.45
N ASP A 77 -11.90 1.35 8.16
CA ASP A 77 -11.04 0.29 7.63
C ASP A 77 -10.01 0.76 6.63
N ASP A 78 -10.08 1.99 6.16
CA ASP A 78 -9.15 2.44 5.14
C ASP A 78 -8.71 3.88 5.36
N ILE A 79 -7.62 4.24 4.72
CA ILE A 79 -7.01 5.55 4.88
C ILE A 79 -6.38 5.97 3.54
N LEU A 80 -6.54 7.23 3.20
CA LEU A 80 -5.95 7.81 2.00
C LEU A 80 -4.90 8.84 2.41
N ILE A 81 -3.68 8.62 1.99
CA ILE A 81 -2.54 9.47 2.31
C ILE A 81 -2.06 10.15 1.04
N SER A 82 -1.80 11.44 1.13
CA SER A 82 -1.21 12.20 0.02
C SER A 82 0.11 12.81 0.47
N GLY A 83 0.86 13.32 -0.49
CA GLY A 83 2.11 13.99 -0.22
C GLY A 83 3.21 13.49 -1.14
N ASN A 84 4.44 13.73 -0.73
CA ASN A 84 5.59 13.23 -1.47
C ASN A 84 6.09 11.98 -0.74
N ILE A 85 5.60 10.84 -1.17
CA ILE A 85 5.91 9.57 -0.52
C ILE A 85 7.28 9.08 -1.00
N ARG A 86 8.19 8.84 -0.06
CA ARG A 86 9.55 8.41 -0.38
C ARG A 86 9.81 6.96 -0.03
N ASN A 87 9.18 6.49 1.02
CA ASN A 87 9.48 5.15 1.52
C ASN A 87 8.29 4.57 2.26
N VAL A 88 8.06 3.29 2.06
CA VAL A 88 7.05 2.55 2.82
C VAL A 88 7.77 1.35 3.40
N GLU A 89 7.72 1.21 4.71
CA GLU A 89 8.42 0.14 5.42
C GLU A 89 7.46 -0.75 6.18
N PHE A 90 7.79 -2.02 6.21
CA PHE A 90 7.05 -3.01 6.99
C PHE A 90 7.95 -3.48 8.12
N GLU A 91 7.43 -3.43 9.34
CA GLU A 91 8.18 -3.78 10.55
C GLU A 91 7.89 -5.18 11.05
N THR A 92 7.94 -6.14 10.24
CA THR A 92 7.70 -7.52 10.70
C THR A 92 8.97 -8.31 10.85
#